data_8f2c22e337bd52584037fd51ef622659
#
_entry.id   8f2c22e337bd52584037fd51ef622659
#
_cell.length_a   1.000
_cell.length_b   1.000
_cell.length_c   1.000
_cell.angle_alpha   90.00
_cell.angle_beta   90.00
_cell.angle_gamma   90.00
#
_symmetry.space_group_name_H-M   'P 1'
#
loop_
_entity.id
_entity.type
_entity.pdbx_description
1 polymer ?
#
loop_
_entity_poly.entity_id
_entity_poly.type
_entity_poly.pdbx_seq_one_letter_code
_entity_poly.pdbx_strand_id
1 'polypeptide(L)'
;MERNVLITADSTCDLPAELKKKYNISTYPLHIILGRTSYDDGVNITPDEIYKHFKASGTLPKTSAVNVQEYIDGFLPLVEQGYEIVHINLGSALSASYKNCCIAAEQLGNVYPVDSCNLSSASGLLALEAAEMAEKGMSGKEIAENIRALTSKTYGSFVVDRLDYLRAGGRCSTIAMLGANLLSLKPSIIVNNKDGSMT
;
A
#
# COMPACT_ATOMS: atom_id res chain seq x y z
N MET A 1 -2.84 6.37 31.20
CA MET A 1 -3.70 6.87 30.09
C MET A 1 -3.65 5.80 29.02
N GLU A 2 -4.79 5.25 28.65
CA GLU A 2 -4.86 4.38 27.47
C GLU A 2 -4.42 5.21 26.27
N ARG A 3 -3.37 4.75 25.56
CA ARG A 3 -2.91 5.42 24.35
C ARG A 3 -3.81 4.98 23.22
N ASN A 4 -4.57 5.90 22.67
CA ASN A 4 -5.45 5.63 21.52
C ASN A 4 -4.62 5.67 20.23
N VAL A 5 -4.02 4.57 19.85
CA VAL A 5 -3.29 4.44 18.60
C VAL A 5 -4.17 3.73 17.57
N LEU A 6 -4.33 4.33 16.40
CA LEU A 6 -5.01 3.73 15.25
C LEU A 6 -4.00 3.31 14.19
N ILE A 7 -4.18 2.11 13.68
CA ILE A 7 -3.39 1.61 12.56
C ILE A 7 -4.19 1.76 11.27
N THR A 8 -3.56 2.36 10.28
CA THR A 8 -4.14 2.54 8.96
C THR A 8 -3.13 2.07 7.90
N ALA A 9 -3.59 1.79 6.69
CA ALA A 9 -2.73 1.38 5.59
C ALA A 9 -3.27 1.85 4.24
N ASP A 10 -2.43 1.90 3.22
CA ASP A 10 -2.89 2.04 1.84
C ASP A 10 -3.70 0.79 1.43
N SER A 11 -4.68 0.93 0.53
CA SER A 11 -5.55 -0.18 0.07
C SER A 11 -4.76 -1.39 -0.42
N THR A 12 -3.60 -1.12 -0.99
CA THR A 12 -2.65 -2.12 -1.53
C THR A 12 -2.02 -3.04 -0.48
N CYS A 13 -2.41 -2.95 0.79
CA CYS A 13 -2.02 -3.92 1.82
C CYS A 13 -2.74 -5.27 1.67
N ASP A 14 -3.78 -5.34 0.84
CA ASP A 14 -4.55 -6.53 0.49
C ASP A 14 -5.04 -7.35 1.70
N LEU A 15 -5.28 -6.69 2.83
CA LEU A 15 -5.83 -7.35 4.00
C LEU A 15 -7.30 -7.72 3.79
N PRO A 16 -7.69 -8.97 4.09
CA PRO A 16 -9.09 -9.39 4.08
C PRO A 16 -9.93 -8.54 5.03
N ALA A 17 -11.21 -8.35 4.68
CA ALA A 17 -12.15 -7.56 5.49
C ALA A 17 -12.24 -8.06 6.95
N GLU A 18 -12.15 -9.38 7.16
CA GLU A 18 -12.16 -10.00 8.49
C GLU A 18 -10.99 -9.55 9.35
N LEU A 19 -9.76 -9.50 8.79
CA LEU A 19 -8.57 -9.05 9.50
C LEU A 19 -8.63 -7.54 9.75
N LYS A 20 -9.05 -6.74 8.77
CA LYS A 20 -9.26 -5.30 8.96
C LYS A 20 -10.23 -5.03 10.09
N LYS A 21 -11.33 -5.74 10.15
CA LYS A 21 -12.32 -5.61 11.22
C LYS A 21 -11.78 -6.08 12.58
N LYS A 22 -11.10 -7.24 12.61
CA LYS A 22 -10.55 -7.82 13.85
C LYS A 22 -9.55 -6.88 14.52
N TYR A 23 -8.65 -6.28 13.75
CA TYR A 23 -7.56 -5.44 14.24
C TYR A 23 -7.87 -3.93 14.13
N ASN A 24 -9.11 -3.57 13.77
CA ASN A 24 -9.54 -2.18 13.58
C ASN A 24 -8.62 -1.37 12.63
N ILE A 25 -8.20 -2.00 11.52
CA ILE A 25 -7.35 -1.36 10.52
C ILE A 25 -8.21 -0.72 9.44
N SER A 26 -8.08 0.59 9.25
CA SER A 26 -8.71 1.33 8.15
C SER A 26 -7.78 1.45 6.96
N THR A 27 -8.31 1.42 5.74
CA THR A 27 -7.51 1.54 4.52
C THR A 27 -7.83 2.81 3.75
N TYR A 28 -6.79 3.43 3.18
CA TYR A 28 -6.89 4.59 2.30
C TYR A 28 -6.73 4.12 0.84
N PRO A 29 -7.75 4.33 0.00
CA PRO A 29 -7.75 3.79 -1.35
C PRO A 29 -6.81 4.56 -2.28
N LEU A 30 -5.99 3.83 -3.04
CA LEU A 30 -5.38 4.37 -4.24
C LEU A 30 -6.46 4.54 -5.32
N HIS A 31 -6.18 5.36 -6.33
CA HIS A 31 -7.14 5.57 -7.42
C HIS A 31 -6.81 4.73 -8.63
N ILE A 32 -7.86 4.21 -9.27
CA ILE A 32 -7.81 3.47 -10.53
C ILE A 32 -8.56 4.26 -11.58
N ILE A 33 -7.87 4.64 -12.65
CA ILE A 33 -8.40 5.51 -13.71
C ILE A 33 -8.70 4.67 -14.95
N LEU A 34 -9.98 4.53 -15.27
CA LEU A 34 -10.46 3.89 -16.49
C LEU A 34 -10.99 4.96 -17.44
N GLY A 35 -10.25 5.23 -18.51
CA GLY A 35 -10.60 6.28 -19.44
C GLY A 35 -10.58 7.67 -18.79
N ARG A 36 -11.74 8.25 -18.53
CA ARG A 36 -11.90 9.56 -17.86
C ARG A 36 -12.48 9.47 -16.45
N THR A 37 -12.76 8.28 -15.97
CA THR A 37 -13.39 8.04 -14.67
C THR A 37 -12.34 7.53 -13.68
N SER A 38 -12.32 8.11 -12.49
CA SER A 38 -11.52 7.67 -11.37
C SER A 38 -12.38 6.83 -10.41
N TYR A 39 -11.80 5.77 -9.91
CA TYR A 39 -12.37 4.85 -8.94
C TYR A 39 -11.41 4.67 -7.76
N ASP A 40 -11.96 4.31 -6.61
CA ASP A 40 -11.22 4.03 -5.38
C ASP A 40 -11.01 2.53 -5.24
N ASP A 41 -9.75 2.12 -5.16
CA ASP A 41 -9.33 0.73 -5.09
C ASP A 41 -9.96 0.00 -3.90
N GLY A 42 -10.65 -1.11 -4.20
CA GLY A 42 -11.33 -1.93 -3.19
C GLY A 42 -12.58 -1.30 -2.57
N VAL A 43 -13.05 -0.14 -3.07
CA VAL A 43 -14.25 0.57 -2.60
C VAL A 43 -15.36 0.52 -3.66
N ASN A 44 -15.10 1.04 -4.84
CA ASN A 44 -16.12 1.19 -5.88
C ASN A 44 -15.70 0.62 -7.24
N ILE A 45 -14.68 -0.23 -7.26
CA ILE A 45 -14.25 -1.01 -8.41
C ILE A 45 -13.70 -2.37 -7.97
N THR A 46 -13.90 -3.39 -8.79
CA THR A 46 -13.44 -4.76 -8.56
C THR A 46 -12.41 -5.18 -9.62
N PRO A 47 -11.55 -6.18 -9.32
CA PRO A 47 -10.64 -6.74 -10.32
C PRO A 47 -11.34 -7.24 -11.58
N ASP A 48 -12.53 -7.84 -11.45
CA ASP A 48 -13.31 -8.34 -12.59
C ASP A 48 -13.74 -7.21 -13.54
N GLU A 49 -14.10 -6.04 -12.99
CA GLU A 49 -14.44 -4.85 -13.78
C GLU A 49 -13.22 -4.31 -14.53
N ILE A 50 -12.06 -4.32 -13.89
CA ILE A 50 -10.78 -3.95 -14.52
C ILE A 50 -10.45 -4.88 -15.68
N TYR A 51 -10.54 -6.19 -15.49
CA TYR A 51 -10.31 -7.17 -16.55
C TYR A 51 -11.33 -7.07 -17.68
N LYS A 52 -12.60 -6.83 -17.35
CA LYS A 52 -13.67 -6.61 -18.33
C LYS A 52 -13.38 -5.37 -19.19
N HIS A 53 -12.98 -4.27 -18.55
CA HIS A 53 -12.60 -3.06 -19.24
C HIS A 53 -11.42 -3.29 -20.20
N PHE A 54 -10.37 -3.96 -19.72
CA PHE A 54 -9.20 -4.27 -20.56
C PHE A 54 -9.55 -5.16 -21.76
N LYS A 55 -10.37 -6.19 -21.54
CA LYS A 55 -10.83 -7.06 -22.64
C LYS A 55 -11.65 -6.29 -23.70
N ALA A 56 -12.44 -5.32 -23.28
CA ALA A 56 -13.29 -4.54 -24.18
C ALA A 56 -12.53 -3.43 -24.92
N SER A 57 -11.58 -2.76 -24.26
CA SER A 57 -10.92 -1.55 -24.77
C SER A 57 -9.48 -1.79 -25.26
N GLY A 58 -8.83 -2.89 -24.84
CA GLY A 58 -7.41 -3.12 -25.04
C GLY A 58 -6.50 -2.18 -24.23
N THR A 59 -7.08 -1.31 -23.40
CA THR A 59 -6.37 -0.27 -22.66
C THR A 59 -6.27 -0.65 -21.18
N LEU A 60 -5.04 -0.68 -20.65
CA LEU A 60 -4.82 -0.87 -19.23
C LEU A 60 -5.24 0.37 -18.41
N PRO A 61 -5.76 0.16 -17.20
CA PRO A 61 -6.01 1.26 -16.28
C PRO A 61 -4.71 1.97 -15.91
N LYS A 62 -4.82 3.24 -15.56
CA LYS A 62 -3.77 3.98 -14.87
C LYS A 62 -4.07 4.00 -13.39
N THR A 63 -3.06 4.18 -12.56
CA THR A 63 -3.21 4.34 -11.11
C THR A 63 -2.70 5.71 -10.67
N SER A 64 -3.28 6.23 -9.60
CA SER A 64 -2.82 7.45 -8.93
C SER A 64 -2.66 7.18 -7.44
N ALA A 65 -1.66 7.81 -6.84
CA ALA A 65 -1.42 7.77 -5.41
C ALA A 65 -2.52 8.51 -4.65
N VAL A 66 -2.73 8.16 -3.39
CA VAL A 66 -3.45 9.00 -2.44
C VAL A 66 -2.74 10.35 -2.34
N ASN A 67 -3.47 11.45 -2.46
CA ASN A 67 -2.87 12.78 -2.41
C ASN A 67 -2.79 13.32 -0.97
N VAL A 68 -2.07 14.43 -0.79
CA VAL A 68 -1.86 15.05 0.53
C VAL A 68 -3.17 15.43 1.21
N GLN A 69 -4.11 16.02 0.44
CA GLN A 69 -5.36 16.49 1.00
C GLN A 69 -6.25 15.33 1.45
N GLU A 70 -6.29 14.23 0.72
CA GLU A 70 -7.03 13.03 1.09
C GLU A 70 -6.52 12.43 2.41
N TYR A 71 -5.20 12.42 2.63
CA TYR A 71 -4.65 12.03 3.92
C TYR A 71 -5.03 13.01 5.04
N ILE A 72 -4.96 14.33 4.77
CA ILE A 72 -5.38 15.34 5.75
C ILE A 72 -6.85 15.17 6.10
N ASP A 73 -7.72 15.06 5.11
CA ASP A 73 -9.17 14.93 5.32
C ASP A 73 -9.53 13.67 6.13
N GLY A 74 -8.77 12.58 5.91
CA GLY A 74 -8.99 11.34 6.63
C GLY A 74 -8.38 11.31 8.03
N PHE A 75 -7.23 11.93 8.25
CA PHE A 75 -6.53 11.87 9.54
C PHE A 75 -6.93 12.98 10.50
N LEU A 76 -7.22 14.19 10.02
CA LEU A 76 -7.51 15.34 10.85
C LEU A 76 -8.61 15.07 11.90
N PRO A 77 -9.78 14.50 11.54
CA PRO A 77 -10.83 14.23 12.53
C PRO A 77 -10.39 13.26 13.64
N LEU A 78 -9.45 12.35 13.35
CA LEU A 78 -8.94 11.38 14.30
C LEU A 78 -7.89 12.01 15.22
N VAL A 79 -7.01 12.84 14.68
CA VAL A 79 -6.00 13.58 15.45
C VAL A 79 -6.68 14.58 16.39
N GLU A 80 -7.73 15.27 15.95
CA GLU A 80 -8.53 16.17 16.80
C GLU A 80 -9.25 15.45 17.95
N GLN A 81 -9.56 14.17 17.78
CA GLN A 81 -10.09 13.30 18.84
C GLN A 81 -8.99 12.77 19.79
N GLY A 82 -7.73 13.11 19.54
CA GLY A 82 -6.61 12.73 20.39
C GLY A 82 -5.98 11.38 20.05
N TYR A 83 -6.26 10.82 18.85
CA TYR A 83 -5.60 9.62 18.39
C TYR A 83 -4.19 9.89 17.87
N GLU A 84 -3.29 8.95 18.09
CA GLU A 84 -2.06 8.79 17.34
C GLU A 84 -2.32 7.83 16.15
N ILE A 85 -1.80 8.13 14.96
CA ILE A 85 -2.04 7.33 13.76
C ILE A 85 -0.71 6.77 13.26
N VAL A 86 -0.61 5.46 13.11
CA VAL A 86 0.50 4.81 12.38
C VAL A 86 -0.04 4.36 11.04
N HIS A 87 0.51 4.91 9.96
CA HIS A 87 0.05 4.60 8.61
C HIS A 87 1.10 3.80 7.84
N ILE A 88 0.72 2.61 7.39
CA ILE A 88 1.60 1.71 6.61
C ILE A 88 1.37 1.98 5.13
N ASN A 89 2.32 2.67 4.52
CA ASN A 89 2.25 3.03 3.11
C ASN A 89 2.75 1.93 2.18
N LEU A 90 2.20 1.89 0.98
CA LEU A 90 2.81 1.22 -0.17
C LEU A 90 4.25 1.71 -0.36
N GLY A 91 5.15 0.80 -0.71
CA GLY A 91 6.56 1.08 -0.88
C GLY A 91 6.82 2.32 -1.75
N SER A 92 7.69 3.21 -1.28
CA SER A 92 7.97 4.52 -1.91
C SER A 92 8.56 4.42 -3.31
N ALA A 93 9.21 3.31 -3.67
CA ALA A 93 9.65 3.04 -5.04
C ALA A 93 8.50 2.76 -6.01
N LEU A 94 7.30 2.45 -5.51
CA LEU A 94 6.15 2.03 -6.31
C LEU A 94 5.10 3.15 -6.45
N SER A 95 5.01 4.04 -5.47
CA SER A 95 4.00 5.10 -5.40
C SER A 95 4.49 6.36 -4.68
N ALA A 96 3.90 7.49 -5.01
CA ALA A 96 4.11 8.74 -4.27
C ALA A 96 3.32 8.81 -2.95
N SER A 97 2.48 7.80 -2.62
CA SER A 97 1.62 7.80 -1.43
C SER A 97 2.39 8.05 -0.15
N TYR A 98 3.53 7.38 0.07
CA TYR A 98 4.36 7.61 1.25
C TYR A 98 4.82 9.06 1.38
N LYS A 99 5.32 9.66 0.30
CA LYS A 99 5.74 11.07 0.31
C LYS A 99 4.58 12.01 0.62
N ASN A 100 3.42 11.76 0.04
CA ASN A 100 2.23 12.56 0.28
C ASN A 100 1.74 12.42 1.74
N CYS A 101 1.79 11.20 2.29
CA CYS A 101 1.46 10.93 3.68
C CYS A 101 2.43 11.65 4.65
N CYS A 102 3.73 11.68 4.36
CA CYS A 102 4.70 12.43 5.16
C CYS A 102 4.37 13.93 5.19
N ILE A 103 4.01 14.54 4.06
CA ILE A 103 3.61 15.95 3.99
C ILE A 103 2.35 16.21 4.82
N ALA A 104 1.37 15.32 4.78
CA ALA A 104 0.17 15.42 5.60
C ALA A 104 0.49 15.28 7.10
N ALA A 105 1.35 14.34 7.46
CA ALA A 105 1.79 14.10 8.83
C ALA A 105 2.53 15.30 9.44
N GLU A 106 3.36 16.00 8.66
CA GLU A 106 4.05 17.22 9.10
C GLU A 106 3.07 18.35 9.46
N GLN A 107 1.92 18.41 8.78
CA GLN A 107 0.90 19.41 9.06
C GLN A 107 0.02 19.07 10.27
N LEU A 108 -0.25 17.79 10.48
CA LEU A 108 -1.21 17.33 11.48
C LEU A 108 -0.58 17.04 12.85
N GLY A 109 0.70 16.60 12.87
CA GLY A 109 1.29 15.98 14.05
C GLY A 109 0.58 14.65 14.41
N ASN A 110 1.12 13.91 15.37
CA ASN A 110 0.58 12.63 15.84
C ASN A 110 0.24 11.61 14.73
N VAL A 111 0.80 11.77 13.56
CA VAL A 111 0.72 10.84 12.43
C VAL A 111 2.13 10.35 12.10
N TYR A 112 2.30 9.04 12.03
CA TYR A 112 3.59 8.38 11.86
C TYR A 112 3.57 7.50 10.60
N PRO A 113 3.91 8.05 9.41
CA PRO A 113 4.01 7.28 8.19
C PRO A 113 5.15 6.27 8.24
N VAL A 114 4.91 5.08 7.71
CA VAL A 114 5.92 4.03 7.56
C VAL A 114 5.96 3.58 6.11
N ASP A 115 7.11 3.76 5.47
CA ASP A 115 7.39 3.13 4.18
C ASP A 115 7.54 1.63 4.38
N SER A 116 6.63 0.84 3.83
CA SER A 116 6.73 -0.62 3.94
C SER A 116 7.89 -1.21 3.14
N CYS A 117 8.46 -0.45 2.19
CA CYS A 117 9.36 -0.95 1.15
C CYS A 117 8.79 -2.20 0.45
N ASN A 118 7.49 -2.36 0.44
CA ASN A 118 6.79 -3.55 0.00
C ASN A 118 5.40 -3.22 -0.56
N LEU A 119 4.66 -4.25 -0.93
CA LEU A 119 3.26 -4.18 -1.36
C LEU A 119 2.51 -5.43 -0.90
N SER A 120 1.19 -5.42 -1.11
CA SER A 120 0.30 -6.56 -0.92
C SER A 120 0.45 -7.20 0.48
N SER A 121 0.44 -8.50 0.57
CA SER A 121 0.49 -9.24 1.83
C SER A 121 1.70 -8.89 2.71
N ALA A 122 2.82 -8.48 2.12
CA ALA A 122 4.01 -8.10 2.89
C ALA A 122 3.79 -6.78 3.66
N SER A 123 3.18 -5.76 3.02
CA SER A 123 2.77 -4.55 3.74
C SER A 123 1.60 -4.82 4.70
N GLY A 124 0.69 -5.74 4.33
CA GLY A 124 -0.38 -6.19 5.21
C GLY A 124 0.12 -6.83 6.51
N LEU A 125 1.17 -7.66 6.45
CA LEU A 125 1.80 -8.23 7.64
C LEU A 125 2.37 -7.16 8.56
N LEU A 126 3.00 -6.12 8.02
CA LEU A 126 3.48 -4.99 8.82
C LEU A 126 2.34 -4.23 9.50
N ALA A 127 1.19 -4.09 8.83
CA ALA A 127 0.01 -3.46 9.42
C ALA A 127 -0.58 -4.29 10.56
N LEU A 128 -0.61 -5.62 10.42
CA LEU A 128 -1.06 -6.53 11.49
C LEU A 128 -0.12 -6.46 12.70
N GLU A 129 1.18 -6.50 12.48
CA GLU A 129 2.19 -6.41 13.54
C GLU A 129 2.09 -5.06 14.28
N ALA A 130 1.85 -3.96 13.54
CA ALA A 130 1.61 -2.65 14.13
C ALA A 130 0.35 -2.66 15.03
N ALA A 131 -0.71 -3.32 14.58
CA ALA A 131 -1.95 -3.43 15.35
C ALA A 131 -1.75 -4.23 16.65
N GLU A 132 -1.00 -5.33 16.61
CA GLU A 132 -0.64 -6.08 17.81
C GLU A 132 0.22 -5.28 18.79
N MET A 133 1.11 -4.42 18.29
CA MET A 133 1.88 -3.50 19.14
C MET A 133 0.97 -2.44 19.78
N ALA A 134 -0.03 -1.93 19.06
CA ALA A 134 -1.01 -0.99 19.59
C ALA A 134 -1.86 -1.63 20.69
N GLU A 135 -2.31 -2.88 20.52
CA GLU A 135 -3.02 -3.65 21.54
C GLU A 135 -2.18 -3.85 22.83
N LYS A 136 -0.84 -3.92 22.69
CA LYS A 136 0.11 -3.99 23.82
C LYS A 136 0.37 -2.64 24.49
N GLY A 137 -0.29 -1.56 24.04
CA GLY A 137 -0.22 -0.21 24.62
C GLY A 137 1.01 0.60 24.25
N MET A 138 1.70 0.27 23.16
CA MET A 138 2.81 1.06 22.63
C MET A 138 2.30 2.38 22.03
N SER A 139 3.11 3.43 22.07
CA SER A 139 2.80 4.71 21.39
C SER A 139 2.94 4.60 19.88
N GLY A 140 2.27 5.48 19.14
CA GLY A 140 2.38 5.52 17.68
C GLY A 140 3.80 5.71 17.20
N LYS A 141 4.60 6.53 17.89
CA LYS A 141 6.02 6.72 17.59
C LYS A 141 6.82 5.43 17.77
N GLU A 142 6.68 4.75 18.91
CA GLU A 142 7.37 3.48 19.18
C GLU A 142 6.99 2.39 18.17
N ILE A 143 5.69 2.30 17.85
CA ILE A 143 5.21 1.35 16.82
C ILE A 143 5.86 1.65 15.48
N ALA A 144 5.83 2.90 15.02
CA ALA A 144 6.41 3.28 13.73
C ALA A 144 7.91 2.97 13.67
N GLU A 145 8.68 3.22 14.74
CA GLU A 145 10.10 2.87 14.83
C GLU A 145 10.34 1.36 14.73
N ASN A 146 9.56 0.56 15.47
CA ASN A 146 9.65 -0.89 15.43
C ASN A 146 9.27 -1.46 14.05
N ILE A 147 8.19 -0.96 13.44
CA ILE A 147 7.78 -1.42 12.11
C ILE A 147 8.83 -1.05 11.06
N ARG A 148 9.43 0.14 11.10
CA ARG A 148 10.56 0.49 10.21
C ARG A 148 11.74 -0.48 10.35
N ALA A 149 12.04 -0.95 11.54
CA ALA A 149 13.07 -1.96 11.75
C ALA A 149 12.67 -3.34 11.18
N LEU A 150 11.37 -3.65 11.11
CA LEU A 150 10.85 -4.90 10.54
C LEU A 150 10.79 -4.89 9.02
N THR A 151 10.74 -3.74 8.35
CA THR A 151 10.67 -3.68 6.87
C THR A 151 11.82 -4.45 6.22
N SER A 152 13.04 -4.31 6.76
CA SER A 152 14.22 -5.01 6.25
C SER A 152 14.21 -6.53 6.48
N LYS A 153 13.28 -7.04 7.29
CA LYS A 153 13.08 -8.45 7.59
C LYS A 153 11.84 -9.03 6.91
N THR A 154 11.07 -8.19 6.23
CA THR A 154 9.83 -8.58 5.55
C THR A 154 10.12 -8.79 4.07
N TYR A 155 9.89 -10.01 3.59
CA TYR A 155 10.18 -10.40 2.22
C TYR A 155 8.89 -10.63 1.45
N GLY A 156 8.73 -9.93 0.33
CA GLY A 156 7.63 -10.09 -0.61
C GLY A 156 8.13 -10.68 -1.93
N SER A 157 7.45 -11.68 -2.44
CA SER A 157 7.65 -12.18 -3.80
C SER A 157 6.33 -12.70 -4.37
N PHE A 158 6.20 -12.66 -5.68
CA PHE A 158 5.02 -13.17 -6.36
C PHE A 158 5.36 -13.70 -7.75
N VAL A 159 4.54 -14.62 -8.24
CA VAL A 159 4.68 -15.20 -9.58
C VAL A 159 3.60 -14.61 -10.46
N VAL A 160 3.97 -14.17 -11.66
CA VAL A 160 3.01 -13.63 -12.63
C VAL A 160 2.79 -14.63 -13.76
N ASP A 161 1.56 -14.72 -14.23
CA ASP A 161 1.20 -15.52 -15.38
C ASP A 161 1.63 -14.84 -16.69
N ARG A 162 1.57 -13.49 -16.74
CA ARG A 162 1.94 -12.64 -17.88
C ARG A 162 2.65 -11.38 -17.41
N LEU A 163 3.73 -11.03 -18.12
CA LEU A 163 4.54 -9.84 -17.85
C LEU A 163 3.97 -8.55 -18.47
N ASP A 164 3.05 -8.67 -19.42
CA ASP A 164 2.54 -7.55 -20.21
C ASP A 164 1.97 -6.43 -19.32
N TYR A 165 1.24 -6.82 -18.28
CA TYR A 165 0.61 -5.86 -17.34
C TYR A 165 1.65 -5.11 -16.49
N LEU A 166 2.62 -5.81 -15.94
CA LEU A 166 3.72 -5.20 -15.16
C LEU A 166 4.56 -4.26 -16.02
N ARG A 167 4.87 -4.68 -17.26
CA ARG A 167 5.60 -3.87 -18.22
C ARG A 167 4.84 -2.60 -18.59
N ALA A 168 3.56 -2.73 -18.89
CA ALA A 168 2.72 -1.60 -19.26
C ALA A 168 2.50 -0.63 -18.07
N GLY A 169 2.52 -1.14 -16.84
CA GLY A 169 2.45 -0.35 -15.62
C GLY A 169 3.73 0.45 -15.31
N GLY A 170 4.86 0.10 -15.92
CA GLY A 170 6.13 0.83 -15.76
C GLY A 170 6.79 0.68 -14.38
N ARG A 171 6.33 -0.25 -13.52
CA ARG A 171 6.91 -0.49 -12.18
C ARG A 171 7.93 -1.63 -12.16
N CYS A 172 8.24 -2.21 -13.30
CA CYS A 172 9.20 -3.30 -13.42
C CYS A 172 10.07 -3.11 -14.66
N SER A 173 11.12 -2.28 -14.53
CA SER A 173 12.02 -1.95 -15.64
C SER A 173 12.97 -3.11 -16.00
N THR A 174 13.38 -3.92 -15.04
CA THR A 174 14.37 -4.99 -15.20
C THR A 174 13.81 -6.19 -15.98
N ILE A 175 12.51 -6.43 -15.93
CA ILE A 175 11.82 -7.51 -16.64
C ILE A 175 11.77 -7.26 -18.16
N ALA A 176 11.93 -6.02 -18.60
CA ALA A 176 11.99 -5.68 -20.02
C ALA A 176 13.16 -6.35 -20.76
N MET A 177 14.21 -6.80 -20.05
CA MET A 177 15.39 -7.43 -20.63
C MET A 177 15.26 -8.94 -20.84
N LEU A 178 14.29 -9.60 -20.22
CA LEU A 178 14.30 -11.07 -20.17
C LEU A 178 13.70 -11.79 -21.36
N GLY A 179 13.15 -11.12 -22.38
CA GLY A 179 12.62 -11.83 -23.56
C GLY A 179 11.70 -13.02 -23.25
N ALA A 180 11.13 -13.05 -22.04
CA ALA A 180 10.54 -14.22 -21.40
C ALA A 180 9.25 -14.73 -22.05
N ASN A 181 8.74 -14.05 -23.05
CA ASN A 181 7.55 -14.51 -23.79
C ASN A 181 7.82 -15.71 -24.70
N LEU A 182 9.08 -16.13 -24.86
CA LEU A 182 9.45 -17.22 -25.79
C LEU A 182 9.33 -18.63 -25.21
N LEU A 183 9.24 -18.79 -23.87
CA LEU A 183 9.35 -20.11 -23.26
C LEU A 183 8.24 -20.48 -22.27
N SER A 184 7.11 -19.78 -22.23
CA SER A 184 6.04 -20.04 -21.25
C SER A 184 6.54 -20.04 -19.80
N LEU A 185 7.61 -19.32 -19.50
CA LEU A 185 8.15 -19.22 -18.16
C LEU A 185 7.28 -18.27 -17.32
N LYS A 186 7.01 -18.68 -16.09
CA LYS A 186 6.34 -17.85 -15.08
C LYS A 186 7.38 -17.24 -14.17
N PRO A 187 7.80 -15.99 -14.39
CA PRO A 187 8.85 -15.39 -13.59
C PRO A 187 8.37 -15.11 -12.18
N SER A 188 9.24 -15.29 -11.20
CA SER A 188 9.07 -14.82 -9.85
C SER A 188 9.63 -13.40 -9.75
N ILE A 189 8.82 -12.50 -9.24
CA ILE A 189 9.19 -11.12 -8.95
C ILE A 189 9.53 -11.03 -7.48
N ILE A 190 10.71 -10.51 -7.17
CA ILE A 190 11.17 -10.29 -5.80
C ILE A 190 11.08 -8.80 -5.50
N VAL A 191 10.48 -8.45 -4.37
CA VAL A 191 10.48 -7.08 -3.86
C VAL A 191 11.70 -6.91 -2.95
N ASN A 192 12.54 -5.95 -3.28
CA ASN A 192 13.70 -5.61 -2.48
C ASN A 192 13.25 -4.83 -1.23
N ASN A 193 13.35 -5.44 -0.07
CA ASN A 193 12.91 -4.86 1.20
C ASN A 193 13.80 -3.73 1.74
N LYS A 194 14.83 -3.31 1.00
CA LYS A 194 15.67 -2.14 1.36
C LYS A 194 15.14 -0.85 0.75
N ASP A 195 14.60 -0.94 -0.47
CA ASP A 195 14.17 0.22 -1.25
C ASP A 195 12.82 0.06 -1.93
N GLY A 196 12.19 -1.12 -1.84
CA GLY A 196 10.90 -1.41 -2.47
C GLY A 196 10.96 -1.63 -3.98
N SER A 197 12.14 -1.68 -4.60
CA SER A 197 12.27 -1.98 -6.04
C SER A 197 11.90 -3.43 -6.35
N MET A 198 11.47 -3.68 -7.58
CA MET A 198 11.13 -5.03 -8.05
C MET A 198 12.17 -5.55 -9.04
N THR A 199 12.57 -6.81 -8.86
CA THR A 199 13.53 -7.54 -9.73
C THR A 199 13.01 -8.92 -10.09
#